data_4e513850b45c3c6d313310a03e565a47
#
_entry.id   4e513850b45c3c6d313310a03e565a47
#
_cell.length_a   1.000
_cell.length_b   1.000
_cell.length_c   1.000
_cell.angle_alpha   90.00
_cell.angle_beta   90.00
_cell.angle_gamma   90.00
#
_symmetry.space_group_name_H-M   'P 1'
#
loop_
_entity.id
_entity.type
_entity.pdbx_description
1 polymer ?
#
loop_
_entity_poly.entity_id
_entity_poly.type
_entity_poly.pdbx_seq_one_letter_code
_entity_poly.pdbx_strand_id
1 'polypeptide(L)'
;MISPILEMLRTEGVTPEGNPDVYVREYASFGVEEAREITMRASSKAIGSGRRVFIVVAPGMTSEAQNALLKTLEEPSGDALFFIVTVSPQSLLPTLRSRAQMLSLQANSFEGPVDARAFLAATPAKRLDMLKPLLEKADDERRDMGAIVGFLGLLEKLLAADSRKNAAGIKAVYLARMYILDKGALAKPLLEEVALLS
;
A
#
# COMPACT_ATOMS: atom_id res chain seq x y z
N MET A 1 10.98 3.36 6.61
CA MET A 1 9.64 2.78 6.86
C MET A 1 9.68 1.42 7.56
N ILE A 2 10.66 0.55 7.32
CA ILE A 2 10.74 -0.81 7.89
C ILE A 2 11.58 -0.91 9.18
N SER A 3 12.28 0.16 9.60
CA SER A 3 13.17 0.12 10.79
C SER A 3 12.53 -0.46 12.05
N PRO A 4 11.27 -0.13 12.41
CA PRO A 4 10.64 -0.73 13.58
C PRO A 4 10.44 -2.24 13.46
N ILE A 5 10.18 -2.75 12.24
CA ILE A 5 10.03 -4.20 12.00
C ILE A 5 11.39 -4.89 12.16
N LEU A 6 12.45 -4.29 11.62
CA LEU A 6 13.79 -4.84 11.76
C LEU A 6 14.27 -4.86 13.22
N GLU A 7 13.94 -3.83 14.00
CA GLU A 7 14.23 -3.79 15.44
C GLU A 7 13.45 -4.89 16.20
N MET A 8 12.16 -5.04 15.90
CA MET A 8 11.35 -6.11 16.48
C MET A 8 11.96 -7.49 16.18
N LEU A 9 12.37 -7.76 14.95
CA LEU A 9 13.03 -9.02 14.58
C LEU A 9 14.32 -9.25 15.36
N ARG A 10 15.15 -8.21 15.54
CA ARG A 10 16.39 -8.31 16.36
C ARG A 10 16.08 -8.66 17.82
N THR A 11 15.02 -8.08 18.39
CA THR A 11 14.60 -8.42 19.77
C THR A 11 14.11 -9.85 19.91
N GLU A 12 13.58 -10.43 18.82
CA GLU A 12 13.19 -11.85 18.74
C GLU A 12 14.33 -12.79 18.36
N GLY A 13 15.57 -12.27 18.27
CA GLY A 13 16.76 -13.04 17.95
C GLY A 13 16.98 -13.34 16.47
N VAL A 14 16.22 -12.68 15.59
CA VAL A 14 16.42 -12.78 14.14
C VAL A 14 17.28 -11.61 13.67
N THR A 15 18.49 -11.90 13.17
CA THR A 15 19.37 -10.90 12.54
C THR A 15 18.96 -10.74 11.09
N PRO A 16 18.45 -9.57 10.65
CA PRO A 16 17.98 -9.40 9.26
C PRO A 16 19.12 -9.32 8.24
N GLU A 17 20.27 -8.75 8.64
CA GLU A 17 21.37 -8.45 7.74
C GLU A 17 22.11 -9.73 7.33
N GLY A 18 22.19 -9.95 6.01
CA GLY A 18 22.89 -11.13 5.46
C GLY A 18 22.21 -12.47 5.71
N ASN A 19 21.02 -12.47 6.29
CA ASN A 19 20.28 -13.70 6.60
C ASN A 19 19.50 -14.16 5.35
N PRO A 20 19.81 -15.36 4.79
CA PRO A 20 19.12 -15.85 3.59
C PRO A 20 17.63 -16.19 3.83
N ASP A 21 17.24 -16.34 5.09
CA ASP A 21 15.84 -16.60 5.46
C ASP A 21 15.04 -15.33 5.71
N VAL A 22 15.65 -14.15 5.62
CA VAL A 22 14.97 -12.85 5.69
C VAL A 22 14.93 -12.22 4.30
N TYR A 23 13.73 -12.16 3.73
CA TYR A 23 13.49 -11.57 2.44
C TYR A 23 12.85 -10.19 2.63
N VAL A 24 13.53 -9.13 2.21
CA VAL A 24 13.04 -7.75 2.26
C VAL A 24 12.97 -7.21 0.85
N ARG A 25 11.81 -6.76 0.43
CA ARG A 25 11.65 -6.13 -0.89
C ARG A 25 10.63 -5.01 -0.88
N GLU A 26 11.00 -3.93 -1.56
CA GLU A 26 10.14 -2.80 -1.84
C GLU A 26 9.71 -2.83 -3.31
N TYR A 27 8.42 -2.62 -3.53
CA TYR A 27 7.80 -2.63 -4.85
C TYR A 27 7.14 -1.29 -5.12
N ALA A 28 7.38 -0.70 -6.28
CA ALA A 28 6.67 0.48 -6.73
C ALA A 28 5.19 0.18 -7.05
N SER A 29 4.91 -1.04 -7.54
CA SER A 29 3.56 -1.59 -7.70
C SER A 29 3.60 -3.08 -7.37
N PHE A 30 2.52 -3.62 -6.78
CA PHE A 30 2.44 -5.02 -6.40
C PHE A 30 1.25 -5.69 -7.09
N GLY A 31 1.55 -6.43 -8.14
CA GLY A 31 0.60 -7.19 -8.94
C GLY A 31 0.71 -8.70 -8.72
N VAL A 32 0.03 -9.45 -9.58
CA VAL A 32 -0.05 -10.92 -9.48
C VAL A 32 1.30 -11.61 -9.64
N GLU A 33 2.21 -11.04 -10.43
CA GLU A 33 3.53 -11.63 -10.67
C GLU A 33 4.41 -11.53 -9.41
N GLU A 34 4.39 -10.38 -8.73
CA GLU A 34 5.06 -10.19 -7.45
C GLU A 34 4.48 -11.12 -6.37
N ALA A 35 3.17 -11.29 -6.36
CA ALA A 35 2.51 -12.22 -5.44
C ALA A 35 2.93 -13.68 -5.71
N ARG A 36 3.05 -14.08 -6.97
CA ARG A 36 3.54 -15.42 -7.36
C ARG A 36 5.01 -15.61 -6.97
N GLU A 37 5.85 -14.60 -7.14
CA GLU A 37 7.24 -14.64 -6.70
C GLU A 37 7.33 -14.91 -5.18
N ILE A 38 6.56 -14.15 -4.38
CA ILE A 38 6.50 -14.33 -2.92
C ILE A 38 6.01 -15.74 -2.57
N THR A 39 4.94 -16.22 -3.21
CA THR A 39 4.38 -17.57 -2.99
C THR A 39 5.42 -18.66 -3.30
N MET A 40 6.12 -18.54 -4.43
CA MET A 40 7.16 -19.49 -4.83
C MET A 40 8.32 -19.49 -3.81
N ARG A 41 8.76 -18.31 -3.38
CA ARG A 41 9.82 -18.21 -2.34
C ARG A 41 9.34 -18.79 -1.00
N ALA A 42 8.10 -18.52 -0.62
CA ALA A 42 7.53 -19.02 0.63
C ALA A 42 7.35 -20.55 0.64
N SER A 43 7.26 -21.19 -0.52
CA SER A 43 7.16 -22.65 -0.61
C SER A 43 8.47 -23.39 -0.27
N SER A 44 9.61 -22.69 -0.26
CA SER A 44 10.90 -23.27 0.09
C SER A 44 11.07 -23.33 1.61
N LYS A 45 11.80 -24.32 2.11
CA LYS A 45 12.18 -24.43 3.53
C LYS A 45 13.21 -23.37 3.91
N ALA A 46 13.29 -23.03 5.20
CA ALA A 46 14.36 -22.22 5.75
C ALA A 46 15.73 -22.92 5.50
N ILE A 47 16.75 -22.12 5.22
CA ILE A 47 18.13 -22.61 5.04
C ILE A 47 18.78 -22.84 6.40
N GLY A 48 18.45 -21.98 7.38
CA GLY A 48 18.88 -22.13 8.77
C GLY A 48 17.88 -22.92 9.61
N SER A 49 18.13 -22.96 10.91
CA SER A 49 17.23 -23.60 11.89
C SER A 49 16.04 -22.72 12.32
N GLY A 50 15.88 -21.58 11.66
CA GLY A 50 14.94 -20.55 12.07
C GLY A 50 13.68 -20.47 11.19
N ARG A 51 12.95 -19.42 11.44
CA ARG A 51 11.74 -19.02 10.71
C ARG A 51 12.12 -18.21 9.46
N ARG A 52 11.38 -18.39 8.37
CA ARG A 52 11.50 -17.50 7.21
C ARG A 52 10.69 -16.22 7.44
N VAL A 53 11.28 -15.09 7.08
CA VAL A 53 10.63 -13.78 7.24
C VAL A 53 10.54 -13.08 5.89
N PHE A 54 9.34 -12.66 5.54
CA PHE A 54 9.06 -11.91 4.32
C PHE A 54 8.59 -10.50 4.70
N ILE A 55 9.34 -9.48 4.34
CA ILE A 55 8.96 -8.07 4.51
C ILE A 55 8.71 -7.50 3.12
N VAL A 56 7.43 -7.34 2.80
CA VAL A 56 6.95 -6.81 1.52
C VAL A 56 6.47 -5.39 1.74
N VAL A 57 7.18 -4.44 1.15
CA VAL A 57 6.79 -3.01 1.20
C VAL A 57 6.18 -2.65 -0.14
N ALA A 58 4.93 -2.25 -0.13
CA ALA A 58 4.22 -1.82 -1.33
C ALA A 58 3.22 -0.71 -1.00
N PRO A 59 3.07 0.32 -1.86
CA PRO A 59 2.08 1.39 -1.63
C PRO A 59 0.66 0.83 -1.55
N GLY A 60 0.39 -0.24 -2.29
CA GLY A 60 -0.83 -1.01 -2.30
C GLY A 60 -0.65 -2.25 -3.17
N MET A 61 -1.69 -3.10 -3.23
CA MET A 61 -1.69 -4.37 -3.95
C MET A 61 -2.94 -4.47 -4.81
N THR A 62 -2.82 -4.97 -6.04
CA THR A 62 -4.01 -5.26 -6.87
C THR A 62 -4.88 -6.34 -6.23
N SER A 63 -6.17 -6.38 -6.58
CA SER A 63 -7.10 -7.40 -6.05
C SER A 63 -6.66 -8.81 -6.40
N GLU A 64 -6.13 -9.01 -7.62
CA GLU A 64 -5.60 -10.30 -8.08
C GLU A 64 -4.38 -10.73 -7.28
N ALA A 65 -3.46 -9.79 -6.98
CA ALA A 65 -2.27 -10.05 -6.16
C ALA A 65 -2.65 -10.48 -4.74
N GLN A 66 -3.61 -9.78 -4.15
CA GLN A 66 -4.10 -10.10 -2.81
C GLN A 66 -4.73 -11.50 -2.76
N ASN A 67 -5.58 -11.83 -3.76
CA ASN A 67 -6.18 -13.16 -3.84
C ASN A 67 -5.13 -14.25 -4.06
N ALA A 68 -4.09 -14.00 -4.86
CA ALA A 68 -3.00 -14.96 -5.07
C ALA A 68 -2.21 -15.29 -3.79
N LEU A 69 -2.13 -14.34 -2.85
CA LEU A 69 -1.43 -14.54 -1.57
C LEU A 69 -2.27 -15.28 -0.52
N LEU A 70 -3.60 -15.31 -0.63
CA LEU A 70 -4.48 -15.82 0.45
C LEU A 70 -4.08 -17.22 0.91
N LYS A 71 -3.88 -18.16 -0.02
CA LYS A 71 -3.51 -19.55 0.31
C LYS A 71 -2.16 -19.61 1.04
N THR A 72 -1.19 -18.82 0.61
CA THR A 72 0.15 -18.78 1.20
C THR A 72 0.12 -18.21 2.62
N LEU A 73 -0.77 -17.26 2.89
CA LEU A 73 -0.94 -16.67 4.21
C LEU A 73 -1.75 -17.55 5.15
N GLU A 74 -2.67 -18.39 4.62
CA GLU A 74 -3.45 -19.36 5.40
C GLU A 74 -2.59 -20.55 5.83
N GLU A 75 -1.85 -21.11 4.89
CA GLU A 75 -1.08 -22.34 5.08
C GLU A 75 0.35 -22.14 4.55
N PRO A 76 1.18 -21.35 5.24
CA PRO A 76 2.56 -21.15 4.84
C PRO A 76 3.33 -22.47 4.91
N SER A 77 4.13 -22.74 3.89
CA SER A 77 5.00 -23.92 3.86
C SER A 77 6.10 -23.78 4.91
N GLY A 78 5.94 -24.42 6.04
CA GLY A 78 6.86 -24.32 7.19
C GLY A 78 6.53 -23.11 8.10
N ASP A 79 7.48 -22.74 8.94
CA ASP A 79 7.35 -21.57 9.82
C ASP A 79 7.78 -20.29 9.05
N ALA A 80 6.81 -19.60 8.47
CA ALA A 80 7.03 -18.35 7.76
C ALA A 80 6.24 -17.20 8.38
N LEU A 81 6.87 -16.04 8.49
CA LEU A 81 6.29 -14.79 8.99
C LEU A 81 6.24 -13.76 7.87
N PHE A 82 5.06 -13.16 7.66
CA PHE A 82 4.86 -12.17 6.62
C PHE A 82 4.55 -10.81 7.23
N PHE A 83 5.30 -9.79 6.82
CA PHE A 83 5.02 -8.39 7.05
C PHE A 83 4.63 -7.73 5.73
N ILE A 84 3.40 -7.26 5.62
CA ILE A 84 2.92 -6.48 4.50
C ILE A 84 2.85 -5.01 4.95
N VAL A 85 3.78 -4.21 4.46
CA VAL A 85 3.87 -2.78 4.79
C VAL A 85 3.21 -1.98 3.68
N THR A 86 2.12 -1.32 4.02
CA THR A 86 1.33 -0.52 3.07
C THR A 86 0.97 0.82 3.68
N VAL A 87 0.76 1.83 2.85
CA VAL A 87 0.35 3.17 3.31
C VAL A 87 -1.09 3.20 3.82
N SER A 88 -1.93 2.26 3.40
CA SER A 88 -3.32 2.19 3.82
C SER A 88 -3.82 0.75 3.93
N PRO A 89 -4.03 0.25 5.16
CA PRO A 89 -4.60 -1.08 5.38
C PRO A 89 -6.00 -1.25 4.77
N GLN A 90 -6.76 -0.16 4.59
CA GLN A 90 -8.11 -0.18 4.02
C GLN A 90 -8.11 -0.51 2.53
N SER A 91 -6.97 -0.37 1.83
CA SER A 91 -6.83 -0.82 0.43
C SER A 91 -6.71 -2.34 0.30
N LEU A 92 -6.52 -3.05 1.41
CA LEU A 92 -6.46 -4.49 1.43
C LEU A 92 -7.87 -5.10 1.52
N LEU A 93 -8.08 -6.20 0.81
CA LEU A 93 -9.34 -6.96 0.85
C LEU A 93 -9.66 -7.40 2.28
N PRO A 94 -10.95 -7.42 2.67
CA PRO A 94 -11.37 -7.91 3.99
C PRO A 94 -10.87 -9.33 4.27
N THR A 95 -10.82 -10.19 3.26
CA THR A 95 -10.31 -11.57 3.34
C THR A 95 -8.83 -11.64 3.71
N LEU A 96 -8.00 -10.72 3.20
CA LEU A 96 -6.59 -10.64 3.57
C LEU A 96 -6.42 -10.04 4.96
N ARG A 97 -7.16 -8.96 5.27
CA ARG A 97 -7.10 -8.31 6.60
C ARG A 97 -7.51 -9.23 7.74
N SER A 98 -8.49 -10.13 7.51
CA SER A 98 -8.95 -11.07 8.55
C SER A 98 -7.89 -12.11 8.93
N ARG A 99 -6.85 -12.28 8.13
CA ARG A 99 -5.73 -13.21 8.33
C ARG A 99 -4.46 -12.55 8.85
N ALA A 100 -4.50 -11.24 9.04
CA ALA A 100 -3.35 -10.45 9.45
C ALA A 100 -3.64 -9.69 10.75
N GLN A 101 -2.63 -9.59 11.60
CA GLN A 101 -2.65 -8.65 12.72
C GLN A 101 -2.20 -7.28 12.22
N MET A 102 -3.03 -6.26 12.44
CA MET A 102 -2.67 -4.90 12.05
C MET A 102 -1.76 -4.27 13.11
N LEU A 103 -0.58 -3.85 12.66
CA LEU A 103 0.35 -3.04 13.44
C LEU A 103 0.37 -1.63 12.85
N SER A 104 -0.02 -0.64 13.66
CA SER A 104 0.10 0.76 13.25
C SER A 104 1.49 1.24 13.62
N LEU A 105 2.37 1.29 12.64
CA LEU A 105 3.63 2.02 12.80
C LEU A 105 3.28 3.50 12.75
N GLN A 106 3.63 4.26 13.80
CA GLN A 106 3.53 5.72 13.75
C GLN A 106 4.53 6.23 12.71
N ALA A 107 4.09 6.23 11.44
CA ALA A 107 4.77 7.02 10.44
C ALA A 107 4.51 8.48 10.80
N ASN A 108 5.55 9.28 10.95
CA ASN A 108 5.46 10.73 10.83
C ASN A 108 4.54 11.00 9.63
N SER A 109 3.65 11.98 9.77
CA SER A 109 2.63 12.36 8.78
C SER A 109 3.12 12.14 7.36
N PHE A 110 2.35 11.40 6.54
CA PHE A 110 2.69 11.22 5.13
C PHE A 110 2.80 12.62 4.50
N GLU A 111 4.02 13.07 4.26
CA GLU A 111 4.32 14.30 3.53
C GLU A 111 4.43 13.94 2.06
N GLY A 112 3.28 13.94 1.38
CA GLY A 112 3.23 13.77 -0.08
C GLY A 112 3.42 15.10 -0.80
N PRO A 113 3.60 15.08 -2.12
CA PRO A 113 3.79 16.29 -2.94
C PRO A 113 2.56 17.20 -2.96
N VAL A 114 1.40 16.74 -2.46
CA VAL A 114 0.14 17.48 -2.39
C VAL A 114 -0.42 17.45 -0.98
N ASP A 115 -0.62 18.63 -0.40
CA ASP A 115 -1.31 18.78 0.89
C ASP A 115 -2.81 18.53 0.73
N ALA A 116 -3.32 17.48 1.36
CA ALA A 116 -4.72 17.08 1.28
C ALA A 116 -5.70 18.10 1.89
N ARG A 117 -5.28 18.86 2.91
CA ARG A 117 -6.12 19.91 3.52
C ARG A 117 -6.21 21.12 2.62
N ALA A 118 -5.08 21.58 2.09
CA ALA A 118 -5.04 22.66 1.12
C ALA A 118 -5.83 22.31 -0.15
N PHE A 119 -5.75 21.03 -0.59
CA PHE A 119 -6.52 20.53 -1.72
C PHE A 119 -8.04 20.63 -1.47
N LEU A 120 -8.54 20.16 -0.34
CA LEU A 120 -9.98 20.24 -0.02
C LEU A 120 -10.48 21.67 0.13
N ALA A 121 -9.63 22.58 0.59
CA ALA A 121 -9.97 24.02 0.71
C ALA A 121 -9.95 24.77 -0.63
N ALA A 122 -9.36 24.18 -1.68
CA ALA A 122 -9.21 24.82 -2.99
C ALA A 122 -10.49 24.70 -3.84
N THR A 123 -10.61 25.56 -4.84
CA THR A 123 -11.66 25.45 -5.88
C THR A 123 -11.39 24.22 -6.77
N PRO A 124 -12.43 23.63 -7.41
CA PRO A 124 -12.25 22.49 -8.31
C PRO A 124 -11.20 22.72 -9.40
N ALA A 125 -11.15 23.89 -10.00
CA ALA A 125 -10.15 24.25 -11.00
C ALA A 125 -8.72 24.20 -10.44
N LYS A 126 -8.52 24.75 -9.23
CA LYS A 126 -7.22 24.73 -8.55
C LYS A 126 -6.83 23.32 -8.09
N ARG A 127 -7.79 22.49 -7.68
CA ARG A 127 -7.55 21.07 -7.34
C ARG A 127 -6.98 20.29 -8.52
N LEU A 128 -7.52 20.49 -9.72
CA LEU A 128 -6.97 19.88 -10.95
C LEU A 128 -5.51 20.26 -11.18
N ASP A 129 -5.16 21.53 -10.96
CA ASP A 129 -3.75 21.96 -11.06
C ASP A 129 -2.86 21.33 -9.98
N MET A 130 -3.37 21.19 -8.76
CA MET A 130 -2.63 20.56 -7.65
C MET A 130 -2.35 19.07 -7.86
N LEU A 131 -3.08 18.39 -8.74
CA LEU A 131 -2.83 16.98 -9.07
C LEU A 131 -1.61 16.77 -9.99
N LYS A 132 -1.11 17.82 -10.65
CA LYS A 132 0.02 17.70 -11.60
C LYS A 132 1.21 16.94 -11.03
N PRO A 133 1.72 17.24 -9.81
CA PRO A 133 2.86 16.54 -9.23
C PRO A 133 2.61 15.04 -9.00
N LEU A 134 1.35 14.62 -8.78
CA LEU A 134 0.98 13.21 -8.65
C LEU A 134 0.84 12.49 -10.00
N LEU A 135 0.60 13.24 -11.07
CA LEU A 135 0.37 12.71 -12.42
C LEU A 135 1.64 12.70 -13.26
N GLU A 136 2.66 13.48 -12.88
CA GLU A 136 3.96 13.46 -13.50
C GLU A 136 4.65 12.12 -13.29
N LYS A 137 5.41 11.69 -14.27
CA LYS A 137 6.21 10.48 -14.17
C LYS A 137 7.53 10.81 -13.47
N ALA A 138 8.00 9.90 -12.63
CA ALA A 138 9.35 9.95 -12.08
C ALA A 138 10.39 9.69 -13.19
N ASP A 139 11.68 9.87 -12.88
CA ASP A 139 12.78 9.73 -13.83
C ASP A 139 12.86 8.35 -14.53
N ASP A 140 12.27 7.32 -13.94
CA ASP A 140 12.16 5.95 -14.49
C ASP A 140 10.90 5.73 -15.34
N GLU A 141 10.22 6.77 -15.79
CA GLU A 141 8.94 6.77 -16.50
C GLU A 141 7.73 6.22 -15.72
N ARG A 142 7.88 5.88 -14.45
CA ARG A 142 6.79 5.38 -13.58
C ARG A 142 6.26 6.50 -12.68
N ARG A 143 4.96 6.45 -12.40
CA ARG A 143 4.35 7.34 -11.41
C ARG A 143 4.63 6.84 -10.00
N ASP A 144 4.77 7.79 -9.07
CA ASP A 144 4.84 7.45 -7.65
C ASP A 144 3.46 7.02 -7.14
N MET A 145 3.19 5.72 -7.24
CA MET A 145 1.94 5.14 -6.75
C MET A 145 1.80 5.26 -5.23
N GLY A 146 2.93 5.31 -4.49
CA GLY A 146 2.94 5.53 -3.06
C GLY A 146 2.39 6.90 -2.69
N ALA A 147 2.83 7.94 -3.41
CA ALA A 147 2.32 9.31 -3.24
C ALA A 147 0.82 9.39 -3.54
N ILE A 148 0.35 8.75 -4.61
CA ILE A 148 -1.07 8.74 -4.97
C ILE A 148 -1.92 8.04 -3.91
N VAL A 149 -1.56 6.83 -3.52
CA VAL A 149 -2.33 6.03 -2.54
C VAL A 149 -2.31 6.71 -1.16
N GLY A 150 -1.17 7.29 -0.76
CA GLY A 150 -1.05 8.05 0.47
C GLY A 150 -1.94 9.30 0.48
N PHE A 151 -1.94 10.06 -0.61
CA PHE A 151 -2.80 11.24 -0.78
C PHE A 151 -4.29 10.87 -0.71
N LEU A 152 -4.72 9.83 -1.43
CA LEU A 152 -6.11 9.34 -1.36
C LEU A 152 -6.49 8.87 0.05
N GLY A 153 -5.57 8.23 0.78
CA GLY A 153 -5.79 7.82 2.16
C GLY A 153 -5.96 8.99 3.14
N LEU A 154 -5.23 10.10 2.93
CA LEU A 154 -5.41 11.33 3.70
C LEU A 154 -6.74 12.01 3.38
N LEU A 155 -7.12 12.09 2.10
CA LEU A 155 -8.41 12.64 1.68
C LEU A 155 -9.57 11.87 2.31
N GLU A 156 -9.52 10.54 2.31
CA GLU A 156 -10.55 9.70 2.92
C GLU A 156 -10.73 10.03 4.40
N LYS A 157 -9.63 10.13 5.17
CA LYS A 157 -9.68 10.51 6.59
C LYS A 157 -10.32 11.88 6.81
N LEU A 158 -9.94 12.86 6.00
CA LEU A 158 -10.47 14.23 6.13
C LEU A 158 -11.94 14.32 5.75
N LEU A 159 -12.36 13.68 4.66
CA LEU A 159 -13.74 13.66 4.20
C LEU A 159 -14.65 12.85 5.14
N ALA A 160 -14.16 11.80 5.77
CA ALA A 160 -14.89 10.99 6.72
C ALA A 160 -15.32 11.77 7.98
N ALA A 161 -14.64 12.86 8.32
CA ALA A 161 -14.96 13.70 9.48
C ALA A 161 -16.37 14.35 9.35
N ASP A 162 -16.86 14.60 8.11
CA ASP A 162 -18.25 15.04 7.86
C ASP A 162 -18.82 14.26 6.65
N SER A 163 -19.08 12.98 6.86
CA SER A 163 -19.46 12.04 5.81
C SER A 163 -20.79 12.39 5.11
N ARG A 164 -21.71 13.06 5.80
CA ARG A 164 -22.99 13.43 5.21
C ARG A 164 -22.86 14.51 4.15
N LYS A 165 -21.98 15.49 4.38
CA LYS A 165 -21.73 16.58 3.41
C LYS A 165 -20.82 16.13 2.26
N ASN A 166 -19.95 15.18 2.51
CA ASN A 166 -18.88 14.78 1.60
C ASN A 166 -19.12 13.43 0.90
N ALA A 167 -20.38 12.96 0.85
CA ALA A 167 -20.71 11.62 0.34
C ALA A 167 -20.20 11.37 -1.10
N ALA A 168 -20.31 12.36 -1.98
CA ALA A 168 -19.80 12.24 -3.36
C ALA A 168 -18.27 12.13 -3.42
N GLY A 169 -17.57 12.98 -2.68
CA GLY A 169 -16.12 12.96 -2.58
C GLY A 169 -15.60 11.67 -1.97
N ILE A 170 -16.22 11.17 -0.89
CA ILE A 170 -15.87 9.88 -0.28
C ILE A 170 -16.02 8.74 -1.29
N LYS A 171 -17.14 8.73 -2.05
CA LYS A 171 -17.35 7.72 -3.10
C LYS A 171 -16.30 7.79 -4.18
N ALA A 172 -15.94 8.99 -4.65
CA ALA A 172 -14.89 9.18 -5.65
C ALA A 172 -13.52 8.69 -5.15
N VAL A 173 -13.15 9.05 -3.91
CA VAL A 173 -11.91 8.57 -3.28
C VAL A 173 -11.91 7.05 -3.13
N TYR A 174 -13.02 6.46 -2.70
CA TYR A 174 -13.16 5.01 -2.57
C TYR A 174 -12.94 4.30 -3.91
N LEU A 175 -13.61 4.77 -4.99
CA LEU A 175 -13.47 4.19 -6.33
C LEU A 175 -12.04 4.37 -6.86
N ALA A 176 -11.46 5.56 -6.69
CA ALA A 176 -10.07 5.79 -7.07
C ALA A 176 -9.13 4.81 -6.38
N ARG A 177 -9.26 4.60 -5.06
CA ARG A 177 -8.44 3.65 -4.30
C ARG A 177 -8.63 2.20 -4.71
N MET A 178 -9.86 1.83 -5.11
CA MET A 178 -10.17 0.47 -5.53
C MET A 178 -9.47 0.13 -6.85
N TYR A 179 -9.44 1.07 -7.80
CA TYR A 179 -9.00 0.78 -9.16
C TYR A 179 -7.63 1.33 -9.54
N ILE A 180 -7.06 2.29 -8.77
CA ILE A 180 -5.83 2.98 -9.16
C ILE A 180 -4.62 2.04 -9.34
N LEU A 181 -4.62 0.90 -8.68
CA LEU A 181 -3.55 -0.10 -8.73
C LEU A 181 -3.79 -1.19 -9.78
N ASP A 182 -4.97 -1.26 -10.37
CA ASP A 182 -5.30 -2.28 -11.36
C ASP A 182 -4.53 -2.07 -12.65
N LYS A 183 -4.20 -3.18 -13.33
CA LYS A 183 -3.47 -3.15 -14.59
C LYS A 183 -4.28 -2.40 -15.66
N GLY A 184 -3.70 -1.35 -16.20
CA GLY A 184 -4.35 -0.50 -17.19
C GLY A 184 -5.21 0.64 -16.63
N ALA A 185 -5.25 0.79 -15.30
CA ALA A 185 -5.95 1.91 -14.68
C ALA A 185 -5.40 3.26 -15.16
N LEU A 186 -6.32 4.15 -15.51
CA LEU A 186 -6.01 5.51 -15.91
C LEU A 186 -6.04 6.41 -14.67
N ALA A 187 -4.89 6.66 -14.06
CA ALA A 187 -4.77 7.46 -12.84
C ALA A 187 -5.35 8.87 -13.00
N LYS A 188 -5.16 9.50 -14.16
CA LYS A 188 -5.60 10.87 -14.40
C LYS A 188 -7.13 11.02 -14.27
N PRO A 189 -7.98 10.28 -14.99
CA PRO A 189 -9.45 10.38 -14.83
C PRO A 189 -9.92 10.11 -13.41
N LEU A 190 -9.36 9.11 -12.72
CA LEU A 190 -9.74 8.78 -11.34
C LEU A 190 -9.44 9.92 -10.36
N LEU A 191 -8.27 10.55 -10.49
CA LEU A 191 -7.89 11.67 -9.64
C LEU A 191 -8.65 12.96 -10.01
N GLU A 192 -8.94 13.20 -11.29
CA GLU A 192 -9.77 14.32 -11.74
C GLU A 192 -11.20 14.21 -11.20
N GLU A 193 -11.79 13.01 -11.17
CA GLU A 193 -13.09 12.77 -10.55
C GLU A 193 -13.07 13.09 -9.05
N VAL A 194 -12.02 12.68 -8.35
CA VAL A 194 -11.81 13.06 -6.94
C VAL A 194 -11.73 14.59 -6.79
N ALA A 195 -11.00 15.30 -7.65
CA ALA A 195 -10.87 16.75 -7.58
C ALA A 195 -12.20 17.50 -7.78
N LEU A 196 -13.07 16.95 -8.62
CA LEU A 196 -14.37 17.58 -8.94
C LEU A 196 -15.45 17.31 -7.90
N LEU A 197 -15.41 16.17 -7.22
CA LEU A 197 -16.47 15.69 -6.32
C LEU A 197 -16.15 15.84 -4.83
N SER A 198 -14.89 16.18 -4.47
CA SER A 198 -14.45 16.34 -3.07
C SER A 198 -14.86 17.66 -2.44
#